data_f68fbacca5b0b3b8ee69239a9f0526ba
#
_entry.id   f68fbacca5b0b3b8ee69239a9f0526ba
#
_cell.length_a   1.000
_cell.length_b   1.000
_cell.length_c   1.000
_cell.angle_alpha   90.00
_cell.angle_beta   90.00
_cell.angle_gamma   90.00
#
_symmetry.space_group_name_H-M   'P 1'
#
loop_
_entity.id
_entity.type
_entity.pdbx_description
1 polymer ?
#
loop_
_entity_poly.entity_id
_entity_poly.type
_entity_poly.pdbx_seq_one_letter_code
_entity_poly.pdbx_strand_id
1 'polypeptide(L)'
;MNEEKKRLIDCCDVTLGYEGKAISSHLNFQIYSGDYLCIVGDNGSGKSTLLKALLGLMKPMEGRIFTDPSLGGGAIGYLPQQTRAQRDFPATVNEVVLSGFLSARKGRFFYTAAEKSQALMNMGKLGV
;
A
#
# COMPACT_ATOMS: atom_id res chain seq x y z
N MET A 1 20.42 17.81 -15.90
CA MET A 1 20.68 16.36 -15.77
C MET A 1 19.32 15.69 -15.54
N ASN A 2 18.91 14.80 -16.46
CA ASN A 2 17.75 13.94 -16.19
C ASN A 2 18.19 12.92 -15.14
N GLU A 3 17.78 13.10 -13.90
CA GLU A 3 17.79 11.99 -12.95
C GLU A 3 16.85 10.94 -13.54
N GLU A 4 17.39 9.79 -13.92
CA GLU A 4 16.57 8.64 -14.32
C GLU A 4 15.70 8.28 -13.14
N LYS A 5 14.40 8.57 -13.23
CA LYS A 5 13.45 8.23 -12.19
C LYS A 5 13.47 6.71 -11.96
N LYS A 6 13.68 6.30 -10.74
CA LYS A 6 13.70 4.88 -10.37
C LYS A 6 12.31 4.28 -10.59
N ARG A 7 12.22 3.21 -11.39
CA ARG A 7 10.98 2.45 -11.59
C ARG A 7 10.68 1.65 -10.31
N LEU A 8 9.49 1.82 -9.78
CA LEU A 8 9.04 1.19 -8.54
C LEU A 8 8.10 0.01 -8.79
N ILE A 9 7.18 0.14 -9.74
CA ILE A 9 6.22 -0.91 -10.11
C ILE A 9 6.12 -0.97 -11.64
N ASP A 10 6.02 -2.18 -12.17
CA ASP A 10 5.82 -2.44 -13.60
C ASP A 10 4.73 -3.48 -13.80
N CYS A 11 3.62 -3.08 -14.40
CA CYS A 11 2.50 -3.94 -14.74
C CYS A 11 2.59 -4.33 -16.22
N CYS A 12 2.73 -5.63 -16.49
CA CYS A 12 2.87 -6.18 -17.83
C CYS A 12 1.70 -7.11 -18.13
N ASP A 13 0.80 -6.67 -19.00
CA ASP A 13 -0.38 -7.39 -19.50
C ASP A 13 -1.23 -8.00 -18.39
N VAL A 14 -1.49 -7.22 -17.35
CA VAL A 14 -2.14 -7.68 -16.13
C VAL A 14 -3.64 -7.79 -16.31
N THR A 15 -4.19 -8.97 -16.03
CA THR A 15 -5.63 -9.23 -15.92
C THR A 15 -5.98 -9.53 -14.46
N LEU A 16 -6.96 -8.81 -13.94
CA LEU A 16 -7.44 -8.91 -12.56
C LEU A 16 -8.89 -9.36 -12.53
N GLY A 17 -9.24 -10.15 -11.54
CA GLY A 17 -10.61 -10.64 -11.35
C GLY A 17 -10.73 -11.57 -10.17
N TYR A 18 -11.92 -12.13 -10.00
CA TYR A 18 -12.27 -13.09 -8.96
C TYR A 18 -13.00 -14.29 -9.56
N GLU A 19 -12.75 -15.49 -9.03
CA GLU A 19 -13.45 -16.74 -9.38
C GLU A 19 -13.49 -17.00 -10.90
N GLY A 20 -12.39 -16.74 -11.59
CA GLY A 20 -12.29 -16.95 -13.03
C GLY A 20 -12.95 -15.86 -13.90
N LYS A 21 -13.54 -14.83 -13.28
CA LYS A 21 -14.16 -13.71 -14.00
C LYS A 21 -13.25 -12.48 -13.97
N ALA A 22 -12.81 -12.05 -15.15
CA ALA A 22 -12.01 -10.85 -15.29
C ALA A 22 -12.84 -9.58 -15.03
N ILE A 23 -12.27 -8.64 -14.28
CA ILE A 23 -12.81 -7.31 -14.00
C ILE A 23 -12.07 -6.26 -14.82
N SER A 24 -10.75 -6.40 -14.92
CA SER A 24 -9.89 -5.52 -15.72
C SER A 24 -8.86 -6.38 -16.43
N SER A 25 -8.61 -6.12 -17.71
CA SER A 25 -7.71 -6.92 -18.56
C SER A 25 -6.70 -6.03 -19.27
N HIS A 26 -5.56 -6.63 -19.61
CA HIS A 26 -4.52 -6.01 -20.42
C HIS A 26 -3.98 -4.69 -19.86
N LEU A 27 -3.84 -4.60 -18.53
CA LEU A 27 -3.30 -3.42 -17.88
C LEU A 27 -1.78 -3.39 -18.08
N ASN A 28 -1.31 -2.29 -18.70
CA ASN A 28 0.09 -2.04 -18.95
C ASN A 28 0.44 -0.63 -18.50
N PHE A 29 1.22 -0.49 -17.43
CA PHE A 29 1.70 0.80 -16.95
C PHE A 29 2.87 0.63 -15.99
N GLN A 30 3.58 1.72 -15.76
CA GLN A 30 4.72 1.78 -14.85
C GLN A 30 4.56 2.91 -13.86
N ILE A 31 5.09 2.73 -12.65
CA ILE A 31 5.12 3.75 -11.61
C ILE A 31 6.57 4.00 -11.24
N TYR A 32 6.97 5.26 -11.27
CA TYR A 32 8.31 5.70 -10.94
C TYR A 32 8.35 6.48 -9.63
N SER A 33 9.54 6.60 -9.07
CA SER A 33 9.75 7.43 -7.88
C SER A 33 9.32 8.87 -8.14
N GLY A 34 8.52 9.43 -7.23
CA GLY A 34 7.95 10.77 -7.33
C GLY A 34 6.69 10.89 -8.19
N ASP A 35 6.19 9.79 -8.76
CA ASP A 35 4.94 9.83 -9.52
C ASP A 35 3.72 9.96 -8.59
N TYR A 36 2.70 10.62 -9.10
CA TYR A 36 1.36 10.65 -8.53
C TYR A 36 0.39 9.96 -9.50
N LEU A 37 -0.10 8.79 -9.11
CA LEU A 37 -1.03 7.98 -9.92
C LEU A 37 -2.45 8.15 -9.41
N CYS A 38 -3.36 8.59 -10.29
CA CYS A 38 -4.79 8.65 -10.00
C CYS A 38 -5.53 7.53 -10.74
N ILE A 39 -6.29 6.72 -9.98
CA ILE A 39 -7.12 5.64 -10.53
C ILE A 39 -8.57 6.11 -10.48
N VAL A 40 -9.19 6.28 -11.64
CA VAL A 40 -10.57 6.75 -11.78
C VAL A 40 -11.43 5.73 -12.50
N GLY A 41 -12.71 5.70 -12.18
CA GLY A 41 -13.69 4.82 -12.78
C GLY A 41 -14.94 4.69 -11.93
N ASP A 42 -15.98 4.09 -12.48
CA ASP A 42 -17.24 3.85 -11.78
C ASP A 42 -17.07 2.86 -10.61
N ASN A 43 -18.06 2.82 -9.72
CA ASN A 43 -18.10 1.82 -8.66
C ASN A 43 -18.20 0.42 -9.27
N GLY A 44 -17.33 -0.51 -8.81
CA GLY A 44 -17.26 -1.86 -9.37
C GLY A 44 -16.37 -2.00 -10.61
N SER A 45 -15.69 -0.93 -11.07
CA SER A 45 -14.77 -0.98 -12.23
C SER A 45 -13.41 -1.65 -11.95
N GLY A 46 -13.17 -2.11 -10.71
CA GLY A 46 -11.94 -2.81 -10.36
C GLY A 46 -10.84 -1.94 -9.71
N LYS A 47 -11.12 -0.68 -9.36
CA LYS A 47 -10.14 0.22 -8.70
C LYS A 47 -9.52 -0.38 -7.45
N SER A 48 -10.34 -0.88 -6.54
CA SER A 48 -9.89 -1.52 -5.29
C SER A 48 -9.16 -2.84 -5.56
N THR A 49 -9.55 -3.56 -6.59
CA THR A 49 -8.91 -4.80 -7.04
C THR A 49 -7.50 -4.52 -7.54
N LEU A 50 -7.35 -3.48 -8.38
CA LEU A 50 -6.05 -3.04 -8.86
C LEU A 50 -5.15 -2.61 -7.70
N LEU A 51 -5.68 -1.81 -6.77
CA LEU A 51 -4.91 -1.37 -5.61
C LEU A 51 -4.42 -2.56 -4.77
N LYS A 52 -5.27 -3.56 -4.51
CA LYS A 52 -4.87 -4.80 -3.81
C LYS A 52 -3.78 -5.56 -4.55
N ALA A 53 -3.85 -5.63 -5.88
CA ALA A 53 -2.83 -6.29 -6.69
C ALA A 53 -1.48 -5.54 -6.62
N LEU A 54 -1.48 -4.21 -6.71
CA LEU A 54 -0.27 -3.38 -6.57
C LEU A 54 0.38 -3.49 -5.17
N LEU A 55 -0.43 -3.71 -4.14
CA LEU A 55 0.03 -3.94 -2.76
C LEU A 55 0.51 -5.39 -2.52
N GLY A 56 0.41 -6.27 -3.51
CA GLY A 56 0.73 -7.69 -3.36
C GLY A 56 -0.27 -8.49 -2.52
N LEU A 57 -1.46 -7.92 -2.24
CA LEU A 57 -2.52 -8.57 -1.47
C LEU A 57 -3.35 -9.56 -2.30
N MET A 58 -3.24 -9.49 -3.61
CA MET A 58 -3.80 -10.48 -4.53
C MET A 58 -2.88 -10.69 -5.73
N LYS A 59 -2.93 -11.89 -6.29
CA LYS A 59 -2.19 -12.22 -7.52
C LYS A 59 -3.05 -11.91 -8.74
N PRO A 60 -2.46 -11.43 -9.85
CA PRO A 60 -3.17 -11.32 -11.11
C PRO A 60 -3.58 -12.70 -11.64
N MET A 61 -4.66 -12.75 -12.40
CA MET A 61 -5.10 -13.94 -13.14
C MET A 61 -4.15 -14.22 -14.30
N GLU A 62 -3.73 -13.16 -14.99
CA GLU A 62 -2.79 -13.20 -16.10
C GLU A 62 -1.84 -12.01 -16.02
N GLY A 63 -0.69 -12.13 -16.71
CA GLY A 63 0.34 -11.10 -16.71
C GLY A 63 1.21 -11.11 -15.44
N ARG A 64 1.96 -10.05 -15.24
CA ARG A 64 2.92 -9.93 -14.13
C ARG A 64 2.99 -8.51 -13.58
N ILE A 65 3.15 -8.42 -12.27
CA ILE A 65 3.45 -7.16 -11.56
C ILE A 65 4.83 -7.31 -10.95
N PHE A 66 5.76 -6.49 -11.41
CA PHE A 66 7.11 -6.39 -10.83
C PHE A 66 7.12 -5.23 -9.83
N THR A 67 7.64 -5.48 -8.67
CA THR A 67 7.79 -4.50 -7.60
C THR A 67 9.26 -4.39 -7.23
N ASP A 68 9.78 -3.18 -7.19
CA ASP A 68 11.17 -2.93 -6.77
C ASP A 68 11.39 -3.46 -5.33
N PRO A 69 12.52 -4.12 -5.06
CA PRO A 69 12.82 -4.63 -3.71
C PRO A 69 12.80 -3.59 -2.60
N SER A 70 13.03 -2.31 -2.91
CA SER A 70 12.95 -1.21 -1.93
C SER A 70 11.54 -0.99 -1.37
N LEU A 71 10.49 -1.48 -2.05
CA LEU A 71 9.12 -1.45 -1.59
C LEU A 71 8.73 -2.64 -0.69
N GLY A 72 9.68 -3.52 -0.41
CA GLY A 72 9.48 -4.63 0.52
C GLY A 72 9.54 -4.19 2.00
N GLY A 73 9.22 -5.13 2.91
CA GLY A 73 9.41 -4.93 4.35
C GLY A 73 8.54 -3.86 5.00
N GLY A 74 7.38 -3.55 4.45
CA GLY A 74 6.46 -2.55 5.02
C GLY A 74 6.71 -1.12 4.52
N ALA A 75 7.45 -0.96 3.42
CA ALA A 75 7.71 0.35 2.81
C ALA A 75 6.48 0.97 2.13
N ILE A 76 5.42 0.18 1.88
CA ILE A 76 4.16 0.67 1.29
C ILE A 76 3.15 0.92 2.40
N GLY A 77 2.72 2.17 2.56
CA GLY A 77 1.59 2.53 3.40
C GLY A 77 0.26 2.37 2.63
N TYR A 78 -0.73 1.77 3.24
CA TYR A 78 -2.08 1.63 2.69
C TYR A 78 -3.12 2.27 3.59
N LEU A 79 -3.87 3.22 3.05
CA LEU A 79 -4.99 3.84 3.73
C LEU A 79 -6.30 3.40 3.07
N PRO A 80 -7.01 2.40 3.62
CA PRO A 80 -8.27 1.93 3.07
C PRO A 80 -9.39 2.96 3.28
N GLN A 81 -10.48 2.81 2.52
CA GLN A 81 -11.69 3.56 2.76
C GLN A 81 -12.23 3.24 4.15
N GLN A 82 -12.51 4.28 4.95
CA GLN A 82 -13.04 4.10 6.31
C GLN A 82 -14.40 3.40 6.27
N THR A 83 -14.52 2.32 7.03
CA THR A 83 -15.80 1.67 7.34
C THR A 83 -16.34 2.22 8.68
N ARG A 84 -17.67 2.10 8.91
CA ARG A 84 -18.28 2.50 10.20
C ARG A 84 -17.63 1.80 11.39
N ALA A 85 -17.27 0.52 11.25
CA ALA A 85 -16.60 -0.27 12.29
C ALA A 85 -15.20 0.28 12.67
N GLN A 86 -14.52 0.99 11.78
CA GLN A 86 -13.22 1.59 12.07
C GLN A 86 -13.32 2.91 12.86
N ARG A 87 -14.47 3.59 12.82
CA ARG A 87 -14.69 4.84 13.58
C ARG A 87 -14.78 4.61 15.09
N ASP A 88 -15.28 3.46 15.48
CA ASP A 88 -15.56 3.12 16.88
C ASP A 88 -14.48 2.19 17.48
N PHE A 89 -13.34 2.04 16.80
CA PHE A 89 -12.25 1.21 17.28
C PHE A 89 -11.57 1.88 18.49
N PRO A 90 -11.59 1.23 19.67
CA PRO A 90 -11.10 1.82 20.91
C PRO A 90 -9.56 1.79 20.97
N ALA A 91 -8.91 2.68 20.25
CA ALA A 91 -7.46 2.83 20.27
C ALA A 91 -7.07 4.32 20.36
N THR A 92 -6.02 4.61 21.09
CA THR A 92 -5.43 5.94 21.13
C THR A 92 -4.65 6.21 19.84
N VAL A 93 -4.46 7.50 19.51
CA VAL A 93 -3.63 7.92 18.36
C VAL A 93 -2.23 7.31 18.43
N ASN A 94 -1.63 7.27 19.62
CA ASN A 94 -0.31 6.68 19.83
C ASN A 94 -0.29 5.17 19.50
N GLU A 95 -1.29 4.41 19.90
CA GLU A 95 -1.40 2.98 19.58
C GLU A 95 -1.55 2.75 18.09
N VAL A 96 -2.36 3.56 17.40
CA VAL A 96 -2.54 3.49 15.94
C VAL A 96 -1.22 3.78 15.23
N VAL A 97 -0.51 4.84 15.61
CA VAL A 97 0.79 5.20 14.98
C VAL A 97 1.84 4.13 15.25
N LEU A 98 1.91 3.60 16.48
CA LEU A 98 2.83 2.52 16.83
C LEU A 98 2.53 1.22 16.07
N SER A 99 1.27 0.95 15.75
CA SER A 99 0.88 -0.25 14.99
C SER A 99 1.53 -0.31 13.59
N GLY A 100 1.91 0.83 13.03
CA GLY A 100 2.65 0.90 11.77
C GLY A 100 4.00 0.16 11.79
N PHE A 101 4.59 -0.05 12.96
CA PHE A 101 5.84 -0.82 13.10
C PHE A 101 5.63 -2.33 13.19
N LEU A 102 4.39 -2.83 13.24
CA LEU A 102 4.10 -4.26 13.44
C LEU A 102 4.67 -5.12 12.31
N SER A 103 4.58 -4.67 11.06
CA SER A 103 5.08 -5.41 9.89
C SER A 103 6.61 -5.53 9.86
N ALA A 104 7.32 -4.59 10.48
CA ALA A 104 8.78 -4.62 10.58
C ALA A 104 9.29 -5.46 11.78
N ARG A 105 8.39 -5.96 12.62
CA ARG A 105 8.73 -6.67 13.86
C ARG A 105 8.99 -8.15 13.60
N LYS A 106 10.23 -8.54 13.71
CA LYS A 106 10.64 -9.96 13.66
C LYS A 106 10.48 -10.60 15.05
N GLY A 107 9.27 -11.02 15.41
CA GLY A 107 9.00 -11.80 16.63
C GLY A 107 9.14 -11.05 17.96
N ARG A 108 9.21 -9.74 17.99
CA ARG A 108 9.26 -8.93 19.22
C ARG A 108 7.86 -8.55 19.69
N PHE A 109 7.61 -8.65 20.99
CA PHE A 109 6.32 -8.35 21.61
C PHE A 109 6.15 -6.89 22.03
N PHE A 110 7.26 -6.15 22.25
CA PHE A 110 7.24 -4.78 22.76
C PHE A 110 7.87 -3.80 21.76
N TYR A 111 7.40 -2.55 21.78
CA TYR A 111 7.97 -1.46 21.00
C TYR A 111 9.29 -0.99 21.62
N THR A 112 10.29 -0.74 20.80
CA THR A 112 11.56 -0.16 21.23
C THR A 112 11.44 1.32 21.55
N ALA A 113 12.41 1.88 22.30
CA ALA A 113 12.47 3.31 22.56
C ALA A 113 12.59 4.13 21.26
N ALA A 114 13.35 3.62 20.27
CA ALA A 114 13.48 4.24 18.96
C ALA A 114 12.15 4.29 18.18
N GLU A 115 11.37 3.20 18.18
CA GLU A 115 10.05 3.15 17.56
C GLU A 115 9.06 4.12 18.22
N LYS A 116 9.07 4.21 19.55
CA LYS A 116 8.26 5.17 20.31
C LYS A 116 8.63 6.62 20.00
N SER A 117 9.93 6.93 19.93
CA SER A 117 10.42 8.26 19.56
C SER A 117 10.05 8.63 18.14
N GLN A 118 10.15 7.70 17.21
CA GLN A 118 9.75 7.91 15.82
C GLN A 118 8.24 8.13 15.69
N ALA A 119 7.41 7.40 16.44
CA ALA A 119 5.97 7.61 16.50
C ALA A 119 5.62 9.03 16.98
N LEU A 120 6.24 9.48 18.07
CA LEU A 120 6.06 10.84 18.60
C LEU A 120 6.46 11.92 17.59
N MET A 121 7.60 11.75 16.89
CA MET A 121 8.03 12.65 15.84
C MET A 121 7.01 12.71 14.69
N ASN A 122 6.49 11.56 14.25
CA ASN A 122 5.51 11.51 13.17
C ASN A 122 4.18 12.16 13.58
N MET A 123 3.71 11.94 14.79
CA MET A 123 2.53 12.62 15.33
C MET A 123 2.74 14.14 15.38
N GLY A 124 3.88 14.60 15.83
CA GLY A 124 4.22 16.03 15.87
C GLY A 124 4.22 16.69 14.49
N LYS A 125 4.69 15.98 13.44
CA LYS A 125 4.63 16.46 12.04
C LYS A 125 3.20 16.60 11.52
N LEU A 126 2.26 15.82 12.04
CA LEU A 126 0.85 15.85 11.67
C LEU A 126 0.02 16.77 12.56
N GLY A 127 0.59 17.35 13.62
CA GLY A 127 -0.09 18.22 14.56
C GLY A 127 -1.02 17.49 15.54
N VAL A 128 -0.72 16.23 15.85
CA VAL A 128 -1.49 15.39 16.80
C VAL A 128 -0.62 14.88 17.93
#